data_77b0981908eaca6844883d93cc593320
#
_entry.id   77b0981908eaca6844883d93cc593320
#
_cell.length_a   1.000
_cell.length_b   1.000
_cell.length_c   1.000
_cell.angle_alpha   90.00
_cell.angle_beta   90.00
_cell.angle_gamma   90.00
#
_symmetry.space_group_name_H-M   'P 1'
#
loop_
_entity.id
_entity.type
_entity.pdbx_description
1 polymer ?
#
loop_
_entity_poly.entity_id
_entity_poly.type
_entity_poly.pdbx_seq_one_letter_code
_entity_poly.pdbx_strand_id
1 'polypeptide(L)'
;YVLVEEAGLVGMITLRGDLGSSGFSSAVREQTGVDIPERGQRIESGENALLWMSPDELLVVCPHETASAVESGLQRALQQEHALVANVSDARAVFTLSGDAALIRDALAKLTPAELRRDVLPVGAVRRTRLSQVPAATWFDAEDRASVVCFRSVAQYVFNLLEMATATGSEVGYFR
;
A
#
# COMPACT_ATOMS: atom_id res chain seq x y z
N TYR A 1 -4.22 20.01 -10.11
CA TYR A 1 -3.96 19.25 -11.32
C TYR A 1 -3.91 17.74 -11.10
N VAL A 2 -3.71 17.33 -9.88
CA VAL A 2 -3.90 15.95 -9.40
C VAL A 2 -4.90 16.00 -8.25
N LEU A 3 -5.94 15.17 -8.30
CA LEU A 3 -6.93 15.07 -7.23
C LEU A 3 -6.35 14.18 -6.11
N VAL A 4 -6.43 14.66 -4.87
CA VAL A 4 -6.04 13.92 -3.67
C VAL A 4 -7.28 13.68 -2.82
N GLU A 5 -7.52 12.44 -2.46
CA GLU A 5 -8.67 12.04 -1.64
C GLU A 5 -8.26 11.05 -0.55
N GLU A 6 -8.89 11.10 0.61
CA GLU A 6 -8.82 10.00 1.57
C GLU A 6 -9.68 8.83 1.06
N ALA A 7 -9.11 7.61 1.07
CA ALA A 7 -9.79 6.41 0.55
C ALA A 7 -10.95 5.91 1.44
N GLY A 8 -11.18 6.55 2.59
CA GLY A 8 -12.19 6.13 3.56
C GLY A 8 -11.77 4.89 4.36
N LEU A 9 -12.76 4.08 4.73
CA LEU A 9 -12.52 2.86 5.52
C LEU A 9 -11.97 1.75 4.63
N VAL A 10 -10.72 1.36 4.88
CA VAL A 10 -10.03 0.26 4.20
C VAL A 10 -9.60 -0.77 5.23
N GLY A 11 -9.88 -2.04 4.99
CA GLY A 11 -9.39 -3.14 5.81
C GLY A 11 -7.91 -3.37 5.53
N MET A 12 -7.09 -3.38 6.59
CA MET A 12 -5.65 -3.59 6.49
C MET A 12 -5.17 -4.50 7.61
N ILE A 13 -4.40 -5.54 7.25
CA ILE A 13 -3.84 -6.49 8.20
C ILE A 13 -2.35 -6.59 7.94
N THR A 14 -1.54 -6.28 8.95
CA THR A 14 -0.11 -6.59 8.93
C THR A 14 0.05 -8.08 9.19
N LEU A 15 0.75 -8.74 8.28
CA LEU A 15 1.06 -10.16 8.35
C LEU A 15 2.57 -10.34 8.27
N ARG A 16 3.17 -10.87 9.35
CA ARG A 16 4.62 -11.13 9.40
C ARG A 16 4.89 -12.60 9.65
N GLY A 17 5.92 -13.11 9.00
CA GLY A 17 6.36 -14.50 9.12
C GLY A 17 7.37 -14.88 8.06
N ASP A 18 7.63 -16.17 7.93
CA ASP A 18 8.50 -16.70 6.89
C ASP A 18 7.71 -16.81 5.57
N LEU A 19 7.89 -15.83 4.68
CA LEU A 19 7.23 -15.81 3.36
C LEU A 19 7.66 -16.97 2.46
N GLY A 20 8.78 -17.65 2.77
CA GLY A 20 9.27 -18.83 2.05
C GLY A 20 8.67 -20.14 2.56
N SER A 21 7.99 -20.14 3.71
CA SER A 21 7.31 -21.32 4.25
C SER A 21 6.11 -21.73 3.39
N SER A 22 6.02 -23.01 3.03
CA SER A 22 4.87 -23.53 2.30
C SER A 22 3.60 -23.53 3.15
N GLY A 23 3.72 -23.73 4.46
CA GLY A 23 2.59 -23.63 5.40
C GLY A 23 2.04 -22.21 5.46
N PHE A 24 2.94 -21.23 5.57
CA PHE A 24 2.58 -19.81 5.59
C PHE A 24 1.90 -19.40 4.26
N SER A 25 2.52 -19.70 3.12
CA SER A 25 1.97 -19.32 1.81
C SER A 25 0.63 -19.99 1.49
N SER A 26 0.46 -21.27 1.86
CA SER A 26 -0.82 -21.97 1.70
C SER A 26 -1.93 -21.36 2.54
N ALA A 27 -1.64 -21.05 3.82
CA ALA A 27 -2.59 -20.41 4.72
C ALA A 27 -3.03 -19.02 4.22
N VAL A 28 -2.08 -18.22 3.75
CA VAL A 28 -2.38 -16.89 3.19
C VAL A 28 -3.27 -17.00 1.95
N ARG A 29 -2.91 -17.88 1.02
CA ARG A 29 -3.70 -18.10 -0.20
C ARG A 29 -5.11 -18.60 0.11
N GLU A 30 -5.25 -19.54 1.04
CA GLU A 30 -6.56 -20.08 1.44
C GLU A 30 -7.47 -18.99 2.03
N GLN A 31 -6.93 -18.10 2.87
CA GLN A 31 -7.70 -17.07 3.55
C GLN A 31 -7.96 -15.81 2.72
N THR A 32 -7.07 -15.47 1.79
CA THR A 32 -7.16 -14.22 1.02
C THR A 32 -7.53 -14.44 -0.45
N GLY A 33 -7.33 -15.65 -0.97
CA GLY A 33 -7.45 -15.94 -2.41
C GLY A 33 -6.27 -15.40 -3.24
N VAL A 34 -5.21 -14.88 -2.59
CA VAL A 34 -4.08 -14.22 -3.27
C VAL A 34 -2.79 -14.96 -2.94
N ASP A 35 -1.96 -15.18 -3.94
CA ASP A 35 -0.62 -15.73 -3.76
C ASP A 35 0.33 -14.69 -3.15
N ILE A 36 1.40 -15.18 -2.46
CA ILE A 36 2.45 -14.30 -1.93
C ILE A 36 3.11 -13.54 -3.09
N PRO A 37 3.09 -12.19 -3.06
CA PRO A 37 3.73 -11.40 -4.10
C PRO A 37 5.26 -11.51 -4.03
N GLU A 38 5.91 -11.35 -5.16
CA GLU A 38 7.36 -11.19 -5.22
C GLU A 38 7.79 -9.85 -4.58
N ARG A 39 9.09 -9.71 -4.34
CA ARG A 39 9.67 -8.51 -3.74
C ARG A 39 9.23 -7.24 -4.46
N GLY A 40 8.62 -6.33 -3.70
CA GLY A 40 8.18 -5.03 -4.19
C GLY A 40 6.97 -5.07 -5.11
N GLN A 41 6.20 -6.16 -5.08
CA GLN A 41 4.97 -6.31 -5.88
C GLN A 41 3.72 -6.25 -5.01
N ARG A 42 2.63 -5.88 -5.67
CA ARG A 42 1.26 -5.94 -5.22
C ARG A 42 0.49 -6.90 -6.13
N ILE A 43 -0.16 -7.86 -5.55
CA ILE A 43 -1.05 -8.80 -6.28
C ILE A 43 -2.44 -8.69 -5.68
N GLU A 44 -3.45 -8.76 -6.54
CA GLU A 44 -4.86 -8.73 -6.13
C GLU A 44 -5.64 -9.89 -6.74
N SER A 45 -6.68 -10.32 -6.02
CA SER A 45 -7.66 -11.30 -6.47
C SER A 45 -9.00 -10.97 -5.80
N GLY A 46 -10.04 -10.75 -6.61
CA GLY A 46 -11.32 -10.29 -6.10
C GLY A 46 -11.19 -8.95 -5.38
N GLU A 47 -11.60 -8.91 -4.11
CA GLU A 47 -11.56 -7.70 -3.29
C GLU A 47 -10.33 -7.61 -2.38
N ASN A 48 -9.45 -8.62 -2.42
CA ASN A 48 -8.26 -8.68 -1.59
C ASN A 48 -7.00 -8.38 -2.38
N ALA A 49 -6.05 -7.73 -1.73
CA ALA A 49 -4.71 -7.51 -2.27
C ALA A 49 -3.64 -7.81 -1.22
N LEU A 50 -2.50 -8.29 -1.68
CA LEU A 50 -1.29 -8.44 -0.87
C LEU A 50 -0.21 -7.53 -1.40
N LEU A 51 0.40 -6.75 -0.51
CA LEU A 51 1.53 -5.87 -0.79
C LEU A 51 2.77 -6.40 -0.09
N TRP A 52 3.84 -6.60 -0.82
CA TRP A 52 5.14 -6.97 -0.24
C TRP A 52 5.76 -5.74 0.44
N MET A 53 5.86 -5.75 1.75
CA MET A 53 6.36 -4.62 2.54
C MET A 53 7.83 -4.80 2.95
N SER A 54 8.23 -6.03 3.28
CA SER A 54 9.61 -6.41 3.61
C SER A 54 9.78 -7.92 3.43
N PRO A 55 11.01 -8.48 3.54
CA PRO A 55 11.24 -9.92 3.39
C PRO A 55 10.43 -10.82 4.32
N ASP A 56 9.92 -10.26 5.42
CA ASP A 56 9.12 -10.95 6.43
C ASP A 56 7.74 -10.33 6.66
N GLU A 57 7.31 -9.36 5.81
CA GLU A 57 6.08 -8.61 6.05
C GLU A 57 5.26 -8.40 4.78
N LEU A 58 3.98 -8.72 4.87
CA LEU A 58 2.94 -8.38 3.91
C LEU A 58 1.94 -7.40 4.53
N LEU A 59 1.36 -6.53 3.72
CA LEU A 59 0.14 -5.81 4.05
C LEU A 59 -1.01 -6.44 3.24
N VAL A 60 -1.97 -7.01 3.95
CA VAL A 60 -3.23 -7.45 3.37
C VAL A 60 -4.16 -6.25 3.31
N VAL A 61 -4.73 -5.98 2.14
CA VAL A 61 -5.75 -4.96 1.93
C VAL A 61 -7.04 -5.65 1.50
N CYS A 62 -8.14 -5.34 2.16
CA CYS A 62 -9.44 -5.94 1.92
C CYS A 62 -10.57 -4.93 2.22
N PRO A 63 -11.84 -5.24 1.93
CA PRO A 63 -12.95 -4.44 2.41
C PRO A 63 -12.92 -4.32 3.94
N HIS A 64 -13.20 -3.13 4.45
CA HIS A 64 -13.12 -2.86 5.90
C HIS A 64 -14.03 -3.79 6.71
N GLU A 65 -15.22 -4.07 6.22
CA GLU A 65 -16.20 -4.95 6.85
C GLU A 65 -15.76 -6.42 6.96
N THR A 66 -14.83 -6.86 6.10
CA THR A 66 -14.31 -8.25 6.12
C THR A 66 -13.01 -8.38 6.91
N ALA A 67 -12.36 -7.29 7.29
CA ALA A 67 -11.03 -7.29 7.89
C ALA A 67 -10.92 -8.18 9.14
N SER A 68 -11.90 -8.12 10.05
CA SER A 68 -11.90 -8.95 11.27
C SER A 68 -12.06 -10.43 10.97
N ALA A 69 -12.83 -10.80 9.95
CA ALA A 69 -13.00 -12.19 9.52
C ALA A 69 -11.72 -12.73 8.89
N VAL A 70 -11.09 -11.94 8.02
CA VAL A 70 -9.78 -12.27 7.38
C VAL A 70 -8.69 -12.41 8.43
N GLU A 71 -8.59 -11.47 9.38
CA GLU A 71 -7.65 -11.56 10.51
C GLU A 71 -7.83 -12.85 11.30
N SER A 72 -9.06 -13.16 11.74
CA SER A 72 -9.37 -14.36 12.52
C SER A 72 -9.08 -15.64 11.74
N GLY A 73 -9.34 -15.65 10.44
CA GLY A 73 -9.01 -16.74 9.53
C GLY A 73 -7.51 -17.00 9.46
N LEU A 74 -6.73 -15.94 9.22
CA LEU A 74 -5.28 -16.00 9.18
C LEU A 74 -4.67 -16.44 10.52
N GLN A 75 -5.16 -15.90 11.64
CA GLN A 75 -4.70 -16.30 12.99
C GLN A 75 -4.90 -17.79 13.24
N ARG A 76 -6.04 -18.35 12.85
CA ARG A 76 -6.31 -19.79 12.99
C ARG A 76 -5.44 -20.63 12.04
N ALA A 77 -5.32 -20.23 10.78
CA ALA A 77 -4.57 -20.97 9.78
C ALA A 77 -3.05 -20.99 10.07
N LEU A 78 -2.54 -19.95 10.74
CA LEU A 78 -1.11 -19.78 11.04
C LEU A 78 -0.74 -20.17 12.48
N GLN A 79 -1.60 -20.85 13.22
CA GLN A 79 -1.34 -21.25 14.64
C GLN A 79 -0.06 -22.06 14.84
N GLN A 80 0.38 -22.81 13.83
CA GLN A 80 1.59 -23.63 13.87
C GLN A 80 2.80 -22.93 13.27
N GLU A 81 2.63 -21.75 12.72
CA GLU A 81 3.69 -20.93 12.14
C GLU A 81 4.13 -19.85 13.14
N HIS A 82 5.42 -19.48 13.07
CA HIS A 82 5.90 -18.30 13.80
C HIS A 82 5.47 -17.05 13.04
N ALA A 83 4.26 -16.56 13.30
CA ALA A 83 3.66 -15.47 12.54
C ALA A 83 2.97 -14.45 13.46
N LEU A 84 2.93 -13.21 13.00
CA LEU A 84 2.12 -12.13 13.57
C LEU A 84 1.02 -11.77 12.59
N VAL A 85 -0.21 -11.74 13.05
CA VAL A 85 -1.40 -11.27 12.32
C VAL A 85 -2.05 -10.18 13.15
N ALA A 86 -2.11 -8.96 12.63
CA ALA A 86 -2.67 -7.83 13.35
C ALA A 86 -3.51 -6.95 12.43
N ASN A 87 -4.77 -6.73 12.81
CA ASN A 87 -5.63 -5.76 12.15
C ASN A 87 -5.15 -4.33 12.45
N VAL A 88 -4.71 -3.63 11.41
CA VAL A 88 -4.18 -2.27 11.48
C VAL A 88 -5.05 -1.27 10.75
N SER A 89 -6.28 -1.63 10.41
CA SER A 89 -7.22 -0.78 9.65
C SER A 89 -7.37 0.60 10.27
N ASP A 90 -7.54 0.68 11.59
CA ASP A 90 -7.70 1.95 12.30
C ASP A 90 -6.37 2.65 12.63
N ALA A 91 -5.24 1.93 12.50
CA ALA A 91 -3.91 2.47 12.73
C ALA A 91 -3.29 3.11 11.47
N ARG A 92 -3.93 2.97 10.33
CA ARG A 92 -3.45 3.46 9.02
C ARG A 92 -4.46 4.41 8.39
N ALA A 93 -3.96 5.19 7.42
CA ALA A 93 -4.76 5.96 6.48
C ALA A 93 -4.26 5.69 5.06
N VAL A 94 -5.18 5.67 4.10
CA VAL A 94 -4.87 5.54 2.69
C VAL A 94 -5.36 6.78 1.96
N PHE A 95 -4.51 7.35 1.13
CA PHE A 95 -4.84 8.46 0.21
C PHE A 95 -4.71 7.98 -1.21
N THR A 96 -5.59 8.44 -2.07
CA THR A 96 -5.54 8.22 -3.51
C THR A 96 -5.19 9.52 -4.23
N LEU A 97 -4.34 9.40 -5.25
CA LEU A 97 -4.00 10.47 -6.17
C LEU A 97 -4.51 10.05 -7.55
N SER A 98 -5.33 10.89 -8.17
CA SER A 98 -5.92 10.62 -9.49
C SER A 98 -5.65 11.76 -10.46
N GLY A 99 -5.32 11.44 -11.71
CA GLY A 99 -5.02 12.43 -12.74
C GLY A 99 -4.01 11.95 -13.78
N ASP A 100 -3.33 12.87 -14.43
CA ASP A 100 -2.27 12.53 -15.39
C ASP A 100 -1.12 11.77 -14.72
N ALA A 101 -0.70 10.65 -15.31
CA ALA A 101 0.32 9.77 -14.76
C ALA A 101 1.66 10.45 -14.47
N ALA A 102 2.09 11.36 -15.37
CA ALA A 102 3.34 12.09 -15.18
C ALA A 102 3.22 13.11 -14.04
N LEU A 103 2.08 13.76 -13.91
CA LEU A 103 1.83 14.73 -12.86
C LEU A 103 1.72 14.07 -11.47
N ILE A 104 1.12 12.87 -11.38
CA ILE A 104 1.11 12.09 -10.12
C ILE A 104 2.54 11.75 -9.70
N ARG A 105 3.39 11.28 -10.64
CA ARG A 105 4.80 10.96 -10.37
C ARG A 105 5.59 12.19 -9.96
N ASP A 106 5.39 13.32 -10.66
CA ASP A 106 5.99 14.61 -10.30
C ASP A 106 5.62 15.04 -8.87
N ALA A 107 4.35 14.93 -8.51
CA ALA A 107 3.88 15.31 -7.17
C ALA A 107 4.52 14.44 -6.08
N LEU A 108 4.49 13.11 -6.26
CA LEU A 108 5.10 12.18 -5.30
C LEU A 108 6.63 12.35 -5.21
N ALA A 109 7.33 12.61 -6.33
CA ALA A 109 8.78 12.79 -6.36
C ALA A 109 9.27 13.99 -5.54
N LYS A 110 8.43 14.99 -5.31
CA LYS A 110 8.76 16.11 -4.40
C LYS A 110 8.85 15.67 -2.93
N LEU A 111 8.20 14.57 -2.60
CA LEU A 111 7.98 14.14 -1.22
C LEU A 111 8.80 12.91 -0.82
N THR A 112 9.22 12.09 -1.78
CA THR A 112 9.91 10.82 -1.50
C THR A 112 11.25 10.73 -2.21
N PRO A 113 12.27 10.09 -1.57
CA PRO A 113 13.52 9.75 -2.25
C PRO A 113 13.42 8.52 -3.17
N ALA A 114 12.26 7.86 -3.22
CA ALA A 114 12.06 6.70 -4.07
C ALA A 114 12.08 7.09 -5.54
N GLU A 115 12.67 6.22 -6.37
CA GLU A 115 12.60 6.35 -7.82
C GLU A 115 11.19 6.03 -8.30
N LEU A 116 10.56 6.97 -9.00
CA LEU A 116 9.17 6.89 -9.42
C LEU A 116 9.00 6.74 -10.94
N ARG A 117 10.09 6.55 -11.69
CA ARG A 117 9.98 6.29 -13.13
C ARG A 117 9.12 5.07 -13.39
N ARG A 118 8.40 5.09 -14.51
CA ARG A 118 7.43 4.07 -14.88
C ARG A 118 8.05 2.66 -15.02
N ASP A 119 9.28 2.58 -15.47
CA ASP A 119 10.04 1.33 -15.61
C ASP A 119 10.56 0.79 -14.26
N VAL A 120 10.65 1.64 -13.22
CA VAL A 120 11.11 1.27 -11.88
C VAL A 120 9.97 1.03 -10.89
N LEU A 121 8.90 1.81 -11.01
CA LEU A 121 7.66 1.66 -10.24
C LEU A 121 6.45 1.58 -11.20
N PRO A 122 6.27 0.47 -11.93
CA PRO A 122 5.11 0.26 -12.78
C PRO A 122 3.84 0.02 -11.96
N VAL A 123 2.70 -0.05 -12.65
CA VAL A 123 1.43 -0.53 -12.05
C VAL A 123 1.66 -1.94 -11.48
N GLY A 124 1.15 -2.19 -10.27
CA GLY A 124 1.34 -3.45 -9.56
C GLY A 124 2.65 -3.55 -8.77
N ALA A 125 3.55 -2.56 -8.86
CA ALA A 125 4.70 -2.47 -7.96
C ALA A 125 4.36 -1.63 -6.73
N VAL A 126 4.91 -2.02 -5.57
CA VAL A 126 4.80 -1.28 -4.30
C VAL A 126 6.18 -0.82 -3.85
N ARG A 127 6.25 0.39 -3.31
CA ARG A 127 7.47 0.94 -2.75
C ARG A 127 7.22 1.40 -1.32
N ARG A 128 7.84 0.69 -0.35
CA ARG A 128 7.96 1.17 1.02
C ARG A 128 9.02 2.25 1.07
N THR A 129 8.67 3.42 1.55
CA THR A 129 9.52 4.61 1.54
C THR A 129 9.13 5.57 2.66
N ARG A 130 9.44 6.83 2.49
CA ARG A 130 8.96 7.94 3.33
C ARG A 130 8.41 9.05 2.45
N LEU A 131 7.45 9.78 2.98
CA LEU A 131 7.01 11.07 2.45
C LEU A 131 7.51 12.15 3.40
N SER A 132 8.45 12.98 2.96
CA SER A 132 9.20 13.88 3.83
C SER A 132 9.84 13.07 4.98
N GLN A 133 9.38 13.24 6.23
CA GLN A 133 9.90 12.54 7.42
C GLN A 133 9.04 11.35 7.86
N VAL A 134 7.91 11.09 7.18
CA VAL A 134 6.91 10.10 7.61
C VAL A 134 7.09 8.79 6.85
N PRO A 135 7.20 7.63 7.54
CA PRO A 135 7.15 6.33 6.89
C PRO A 135 5.84 6.15 6.12
N ALA A 136 5.96 5.69 4.87
CA ALA A 136 4.83 5.44 3.99
C ALA A 136 5.13 4.31 3.02
N ALA A 137 4.10 3.82 2.34
CA ALA A 137 4.25 3.03 1.14
C ALA A 137 3.35 3.59 0.05
N THR A 138 3.79 3.46 -1.19
CA THR A 138 3.05 3.91 -2.37
C THR A 138 3.07 2.86 -3.46
N TRP A 139 2.00 2.81 -4.23
CA TRP A 139 1.87 1.97 -5.41
C TRP A 139 0.95 2.65 -6.43
N PHE A 140 1.00 2.16 -7.67
CA PHE A 140 0.06 2.57 -8.70
C PHE A 140 -0.97 1.47 -8.90
N ASP A 141 -2.24 1.81 -8.69
CA ASP A 141 -3.39 0.93 -8.97
C ASP A 141 -3.69 0.88 -10.46
N ALA A 142 -3.48 2.00 -11.14
CA ALA A 142 -3.58 2.19 -12.58
C ALA A 142 -2.58 3.28 -13.01
N GLU A 143 -2.43 3.52 -14.30
CA GLU A 143 -1.51 4.55 -14.80
C GLU A 143 -1.88 5.95 -14.31
N ASP A 144 -3.16 6.22 -14.17
CA ASP A 144 -3.76 7.49 -13.76
C ASP A 144 -4.18 7.51 -12.27
N ARG A 145 -3.76 6.51 -11.49
CA ARG A 145 -4.13 6.39 -10.08
C ARG A 145 -3.02 5.78 -9.23
N ALA A 146 -2.61 6.51 -8.22
CA ALA A 146 -1.68 6.02 -7.19
C ALA A 146 -2.33 6.02 -5.81
N SER A 147 -1.85 5.14 -4.94
CA SER A 147 -2.24 5.07 -3.54
C SER A 147 -1.03 5.28 -2.63
N VAL A 148 -1.28 5.88 -1.48
CA VAL A 148 -0.31 6.14 -0.42
C VAL A 148 -0.91 5.66 0.90
N VAL A 149 -0.18 4.83 1.65
CA VAL A 149 -0.54 4.42 3.01
C VAL A 149 0.46 5.00 4.01
N CYS A 150 -0.06 5.52 5.11
CA CYS A 150 0.75 6.02 6.23
C CYS A 150 0.10 5.66 7.57
N PHE A 151 0.75 6.00 8.69
CA PHE A 151 0.15 5.89 10.01
C PHE A 151 -0.97 6.91 10.20
N ARG A 152 -2.07 6.48 10.82
CA ARG A 152 -3.24 7.34 11.10
C ARG A 152 -2.87 8.59 11.92
N SER A 153 -1.95 8.46 12.87
CA SER A 153 -1.52 9.58 13.73
C SER A 153 -0.89 10.76 12.97
N VAL A 154 -0.40 10.54 11.76
CA VAL A 154 0.23 11.57 10.89
C VAL A 154 -0.55 11.81 9.61
N ALA A 155 -1.77 11.27 9.50
CA ALA A 155 -2.57 11.33 8.28
C ALA A 155 -2.84 12.77 7.82
N GLN A 156 -3.20 13.68 8.73
CA GLN A 156 -3.43 15.08 8.37
C GLN A 156 -2.17 15.76 7.82
N TYR A 157 -1.02 15.47 8.41
CA TYR A 157 0.25 15.99 7.90
C TYR A 157 0.56 15.47 6.50
N VAL A 158 0.36 14.17 6.25
CA VAL A 158 0.58 13.57 4.93
C VAL A 158 -0.41 14.14 3.92
N PHE A 159 -1.68 14.28 4.27
CA PHE A 159 -2.68 14.90 3.40
C PHE A 159 -2.27 16.32 2.98
N ASN A 160 -1.86 17.15 3.92
CA ASN A 160 -1.40 18.51 3.64
C ASN A 160 -0.15 18.53 2.73
N LEU A 161 0.79 17.59 2.92
CA LEU A 161 1.95 17.44 2.02
C LEU A 161 1.52 17.10 0.59
N LEU A 162 0.58 16.17 0.44
CA LEU A 162 0.05 15.76 -0.86
C LEU A 162 -0.69 16.93 -1.53
N GLU A 163 -1.55 17.64 -0.82
CA GLU A 163 -2.23 18.84 -1.34
C GLU A 163 -1.25 19.91 -1.83
N MET A 164 -0.21 20.23 -1.03
CA MET A 164 0.82 21.19 -1.44
C MET A 164 1.60 20.73 -2.67
N ALA A 165 1.93 19.43 -2.74
CA ALA A 165 2.67 18.88 -3.86
C ALA A 165 1.86 18.82 -5.17
N THR A 166 0.53 18.78 -5.05
CA THR A 166 -0.41 18.72 -6.19
C THR A 166 -1.08 20.07 -6.50
N ALA A 167 -0.73 21.13 -5.79
CA ALA A 167 -1.31 22.45 -6.01
C ALA A 167 -1.03 22.96 -7.44
N THR A 168 -2.01 23.60 -8.04
CA THR A 168 -1.88 24.22 -9.37
C THR A 168 -0.72 25.23 -9.37
N GLY A 169 0.15 25.14 -10.36
CA GLY A 169 1.36 25.98 -10.47
C GLY A 169 2.58 25.44 -9.73
N SER A 170 2.47 24.25 -9.11
CA SER A 170 3.61 23.56 -8.48
C SER A 170 4.24 22.48 -9.37
N GLU A 171 3.78 22.33 -10.62
CA GLU A 171 4.25 21.33 -11.57
C GLU A 171 5.75 21.49 -11.88
N VAL A 172 6.51 20.40 -11.86
CA VAL A 172 7.94 20.37 -12.21
C VAL A 172 8.13 19.92 -13.66
N GLY A 173 7.31 18.96 -14.11
CA GLY A 173 7.35 18.45 -15.48
C GLY A 173 8.54 17.51 -15.75
N TYR A 174 9.06 16.85 -14.73
CA TYR A 174 10.21 15.96 -14.86
C TYR A 174 9.85 14.65 -15.58
N PHE A 175 8.65 14.14 -15.38
CA PHE A 175 8.18 12.88 -15.98
C PHE A 175 7.36 13.05 -17.27
N ARG A 176 7.31 14.28 -17.82
CA ARG A 176 6.60 14.59 -19.08
C ARG A 176 7.44 14.24 -20.31
#